data_d04f98a2bfa50e047265ae23b714e12e
#
_entry.id   d04f98a2bfa50e047265ae23b714e12e
#
_cell.length_a   1.000
_cell.length_b   1.000
_cell.length_c   1.000
_cell.angle_alpha   90.00
_cell.angle_beta   90.00
_cell.angle_gamma   90.00
#
_symmetry.space_group_name_H-M   'P 1'
#
loop_
_entity.id
_entity.type
_entity.pdbx_description
1 polymer ?
#
loop_
_entity_poly.entity_id
_entity_poly.type
_entity_poly.pdbx_seq_one_letter_code
_entity_poly.pdbx_strand_id
1 'polypeptide(L)'
;AMQSLEYEINTLFTSNGQTPFTTFGFGLGEDWYAREIQKAILENRIKGLGKEGRTAIFPKLVFTLKRGLNLAEQDPNYDIKCLAAVCSTKRMYPDIVSYDKIVALTGSFKAPMGCRSFLQGWADENGNDVVDGRMNLGVVTLNLPRIALESKGDKSKFWQLFHERMSVMKDALVY
;
A
#
# COMPACT_ATOMS: atom_id res chain seq x y z
N ALA A 1 16.60 -4.46 -15.78
CA ALA A 1 15.46 -5.15 -15.15
C ALA A 1 14.46 -4.17 -14.53
N MET A 2 14.85 -3.35 -13.52
CA MET A 2 13.91 -2.43 -12.83
C MET A 2 13.24 -1.42 -13.75
N GLN A 3 13.96 -0.83 -14.70
CA GLN A 3 13.37 0.11 -15.66
C GLN A 3 12.35 -0.56 -16.58
N SER A 4 12.62 -1.77 -17.06
CA SER A 4 11.66 -2.55 -17.85
C SER A 4 10.40 -2.86 -17.03
N LEU A 5 10.59 -3.27 -15.77
CA LEU A 5 9.46 -3.58 -14.87
C LEU A 5 8.59 -2.33 -14.62
N GLU A 6 9.18 -1.18 -14.30
CA GLU A 6 8.41 0.06 -14.14
C GLU A 6 7.72 0.47 -15.45
N TYR A 7 8.37 0.32 -16.58
CA TYR A 7 7.78 0.62 -17.88
C TYR A 7 6.58 -0.28 -18.17
N GLU A 8 6.72 -1.59 -18.01
CA GLU A 8 5.64 -2.55 -18.21
C GLU A 8 4.44 -2.27 -17.31
N ILE A 9 4.65 -2.04 -16.01
CA ILE A 9 3.57 -1.73 -15.09
C ILE A 9 2.80 -0.45 -15.49
N ASN A 10 3.49 0.56 -16.02
CA ASN A 10 2.85 1.82 -16.42
C ASN A 10 2.21 1.78 -17.82
N THR A 11 2.53 0.77 -18.62
CA THR A 11 1.98 0.61 -19.99
C THR A 11 0.95 -0.50 -20.11
N LEU A 12 0.87 -1.40 -19.13
CA LEU A 12 -0.15 -2.44 -19.06
C LEU A 12 -1.51 -1.85 -18.68
N PHE A 13 -2.54 -2.38 -19.33
CA PHE A 13 -3.93 -2.08 -19.02
C PHE A 13 -4.69 -3.38 -18.79
N THR A 14 -5.61 -3.36 -17.84
CA THR A 14 -6.57 -4.45 -17.66
C THR A 14 -7.56 -4.47 -18.83
N SER A 15 -8.31 -5.56 -18.99
CA SER A 15 -9.39 -5.67 -19.98
C SER A 15 -10.41 -4.54 -19.90
N ASN A 16 -10.56 -3.91 -18.74
CA ASN A 16 -11.45 -2.76 -18.50
C ASN A 16 -10.75 -1.41 -18.69
N GLY A 17 -9.53 -1.37 -19.23
CA GLY A 17 -8.79 -0.13 -19.49
C GLY A 17 -8.18 0.52 -18.27
N GLN A 18 -8.07 -0.19 -17.15
CA GLN A 18 -7.44 0.32 -15.92
C GLN A 18 -5.96 -0.08 -15.85
N THR A 19 -5.12 0.83 -15.37
CA THR A 19 -3.73 0.53 -15.05
C THR A 19 -3.66 -0.36 -13.80
N PRO A 20 -2.82 -1.42 -13.79
CA PRO A 20 -2.65 -2.26 -12.62
C PRO A 20 -2.19 -1.47 -11.40
N PHE A 21 -2.89 -1.59 -10.30
CA PHE A 21 -2.57 -0.91 -9.05
C PHE A 21 -1.55 -1.73 -8.26
N THR A 22 -0.27 -1.49 -8.52
CA THR A 22 0.83 -2.27 -7.96
C THR A 22 1.56 -1.48 -6.89
N THR A 23 1.91 -2.14 -5.79
CA THR A 23 2.70 -1.57 -4.69
C THR A 23 3.92 -2.45 -4.40
N PHE A 24 5.09 -1.84 -4.29
CA PHE A 24 6.31 -2.50 -3.81
C PHE A 24 6.60 -2.05 -2.38
N GLY A 25 6.50 -2.99 -1.44
CA GLY A 25 6.96 -2.81 -0.08
C GLY A 25 8.40 -3.31 0.05
N PHE A 26 9.30 -2.50 0.60
CA PHE A 26 10.71 -2.85 0.79
C PHE A 26 11.30 -2.08 1.98
N GLY A 27 12.57 -2.33 2.29
CA GLY A 27 13.26 -1.69 3.41
C GLY A 27 13.76 -2.68 4.47
N LEU A 28 13.26 -3.93 4.47
CA LEU A 28 13.55 -4.92 5.51
C LEU A 28 14.59 -5.98 5.09
N GLY A 29 14.99 -6.05 3.84
CA GLY A 29 15.97 -7.02 3.37
C GLY A 29 17.39 -6.65 3.78
N GLU A 30 18.11 -7.60 4.38
CA GLU A 30 19.46 -7.41 4.94
C GLU A 30 20.57 -8.07 4.11
N ASP A 31 20.22 -9.13 3.38
CA ASP A 31 21.19 -9.81 2.54
C ASP A 31 21.64 -8.96 1.34
N TRP A 32 22.76 -9.34 0.76
CA TRP A 32 23.35 -8.57 -0.34
C TRP A 32 22.40 -8.39 -1.53
N TYR A 33 21.68 -9.44 -1.93
CA TYR A 33 20.76 -9.35 -3.06
C TYR A 33 19.59 -8.41 -2.77
N ALA A 34 19.00 -8.54 -1.59
CA ALA A 34 17.91 -7.68 -1.16
C ALA A 34 18.34 -6.20 -1.09
N ARG A 35 19.55 -5.92 -0.61
CA ARG A 35 20.11 -4.57 -0.58
C ARG A 35 20.29 -3.99 -1.98
N GLU A 36 20.87 -4.75 -2.92
CA GLU A 36 21.06 -4.31 -4.30
C GLU A 36 19.73 -4.11 -5.04
N ILE A 37 18.72 -4.94 -4.80
CA ILE A 37 17.37 -4.76 -5.34
C ILE A 37 16.76 -3.46 -4.81
N GLN A 38 16.86 -3.18 -3.52
CA GLN A 38 16.34 -1.96 -2.91
C GLN A 38 17.00 -0.71 -3.50
N LYS A 39 18.31 -0.72 -3.66
CA LYS A 39 19.06 0.36 -4.32
C LYS A 39 18.60 0.54 -5.77
N ALA A 40 18.51 -0.54 -6.53
CA ALA A 40 18.08 -0.50 -7.93
C ALA A 40 16.63 0.06 -8.08
N ILE A 41 15.73 -0.27 -7.17
CA ILE A 41 14.37 0.32 -7.14
C ILE A 41 14.44 1.83 -6.97
N LEU A 42 15.21 2.30 -5.98
CA LEU A 42 15.32 3.72 -5.65
C LEU A 42 16.04 4.52 -6.74
N GLU A 43 17.18 4.02 -7.22
CA GLU A 43 17.95 4.66 -8.27
C GLU A 43 17.17 4.76 -9.58
N ASN A 44 16.47 3.70 -9.95
CA ASN A 44 15.60 3.72 -11.13
C ASN A 44 14.48 4.76 -10.98
N ARG A 45 13.83 4.83 -9.82
CA ARG A 45 12.82 5.85 -9.56
C ARG A 45 13.40 7.27 -9.60
N ILE A 46 14.59 7.50 -9.03
CA ILE A 46 15.28 8.79 -9.08
C ILE A 46 15.57 9.19 -10.53
N LYS A 47 16.05 8.26 -11.35
CA LYS A 47 16.34 8.48 -12.76
C LYS A 47 15.06 8.81 -13.55
N GLY A 48 13.99 8.11 -13.28
CA GLY A 48 12.72 8.23 -13.99
C GLY A 48 12.67 7.44 -15.31
N LEU A 49 11.50 7.43 -15.93
CA LEU A 49 11.22 6.66 -17.14
C LEU A 49 11.64 7.41 -18.42
N GLY A 50 12.21 6.67 -19.34
CA GLY A 50 12.55 7.14 -20.68
C GLY A 50 13.67 8.19 -20.69
N LYS A 51 13.86 8.81 -21.84
CA LYS A 51 14.92 9.83 -22.07
C LYS A 51 14.64 11.13 -21.29
N GLU A 52 13.39 11.44 -21.07
CA GLU A 52 12.94 12.66 -20.38
C GLU A 52 12.91 12.50 -18.84
N GLY A 53 13.21 11.32 -18.31
CA GLY A 53 13.22 11.07 -16.88
C GLY A 53 11.86 11.30 -16.21
N ARG A 54 10.75 10.92 -16.86
CA ARG A 54 9.40 11.08 -16.32
C ARG A 54 9.19 10.28 -15.06
N THR A 55 8.46 10.84 -14.11
CA THR A 55 8.12 10.12 -12.87
C THR A 55 7.14 9.01 -13.15
N ALA A 56 7.48 7.76 -12.79
CA ALA A 56 6.57 6.63 -12.85
C ALA A 56 5.44 6.80 -11.83
N ILE A 57 4.21 6.52 -12.23
CA ILE A 57 3.04 6.52 -11.33
C ILE A 57 3.01 5.20 -10.54
N PHE A 58 3.26 4.08 -11.21
CA PHE A 58 3.33 2.73 -10.64
C PHE A 58 4.70 2.09 -10.90
N PRO A 59 5.12 1.13 -10.07
CA PRO A 59 4.52 0.73 -8.80
C PRO A 59 4.55 1.84 -7.77
N LYS A 60 3.61 1.88 -6.86
CA LYS A 60 3.75 2.68 -5.65
C LYS A 60 4.85 2.09 -4.80
N LEU A 61 5.71 2.95 -4.27
CA LEU A 61 6.85 2.54 -3.46
C LEU A 61 6.57 2.84 -1.99
N VAL A 62 6.75 1.83 -1.14
CA VAL A 62 6.59 1.94 0.31
C VAL A 62 7.87 1.44 0.98
N PHE A 63 8.59 2.33 1.66
CA PHE A 63 9.81 2.02 2.37
C PHE A 63 9.53 1.86 3.87
N THR A 64 9.94 0.73 4.42
CA THR A 64 9.71 0.40 5.83
C THR A 64 10.93 0.74 6.68
N LEU A 65 10.73 1.61 7.69
CA LEU A 65 11.72 1.90 8.72
C LEU A 65 11.58 0.95 9.90
N LYS A 66 12.71 0.39 10.35
CA LYS A 66 12.78 -0.50 11.50
C LYS A 66 14.00 -0.17 12.34
N ARG A 67 13.83 -0.11 13.66
CA ARG A 67 14.94 0.09 14.60
C ARG A 67 15.95 -1.05 14.50
N GLY A 68 17.23 -0.70 14.59
CA GLY A 68 18.33 -1.66 14.48
C GLY A 68 18.59 -2.17 13.08
N LEU A 69 17.87 -1.71 12.08
CA LEU A 69 18.06 -2.11 10.68
C LEU A 69 18.40 -0.93 9.76
N ASN A 70 17.62 0.14 9.80
CA ASN A 70 17.78 1.26 8.88
C ASN A 70 17.38 2.61 9.46
N LEU A 71 17.12 2.72 10.77
CA LEU A 71 16.66 3.96 11.37
C LEU A 71 17.81 4.88 11.79
N ALA A 72 18.81 4.35 12.50
CA ALA A 72 19.94 5.10 13.05
C ALA A 72 21.20 4.97 12.15
N GLU A 73 22.13 5.92 12.30
CA GLU A 73 23.35 5.97 11.44
C GLU A 73 24.21 4.71 11.52
N GLN A 74 24.22 4.03 12.65
CA GLN A 74 24.96 2.79 12.86
C GLN A 74 24.26 1.54 12.29
N ASP A 75 23.03 1.67 11.84
CA ASP A 75 22.24 0.54 11.33
C ASP A 75 22.76 0.06 9.96
N PRO A 76 22.73 -1.25 9.67
CA PRO A 76 23.35 -1.83 8.47
C PRO A 76 22.77 -1.32 7.15
N ASN A 77 21.52 -0.89 7.13
CA ASN A 77 20.82 -0.39 5.94
C ASN A 77 20.55 1.12 6.00
N TYR A 78 21.29 1.87 6.81
CA TYR A 78 21.12 3.32 6.91
C TYR A 78 21.36 4.04 5.57
N ASP A 79 22.31 3.58 4.78
CA ASP A 79 22.60 4.08 3.43
C ASP A 79 21.38 3.99 2.50
N ILE A 80 20.64 2.89 2.58
CA ILE A 80 19.40 2.70 1.79
C ILE A 80 18.32 3.66 2.25
N LYS A 81 18.18 3.92 3.55
CA LYS A 81 17.27 4.95 4.06
C LYS A 81 17.63 6.33 3.52
N CYS A 82 18.90 6.69 3.52
CA CYS A 82 19.35 7.96 2.95
C CYS A 82 19.00 8.07 1.46
N LEU A 83 19.21 7.00 0.70
CA LEU A 83 18.83 6.94 -0.70
C LEU A 83 17.29 7.06 -0.89
N ALA A 84 16.51 6.41 -0.01
CA ALA A 84 15.05 6.53 -0.02
C ALA A 84 14.60 7.97 0.26
N ALA A 85 15.24 8.66 1.19
CA ALA A 85 14.97 10.08 1.45
C ALA A 85 15.29 10.96 0.24
N VAL A 86 16.43 10.75 -0.43
CA VAL A 86 16.77 11.46 -1.68
C VAL A 86 15.73 11.18 -2.78
N CYS A 87 15.29 9.94 -2.91
CA CYS A 87 14.25 9.57 -3.87
C CYS A 87 12.94 10.30 -3.56
N SER A 88 12.53 10.30 -2.30
CA SER A 88 11.29 10.95 -1.85
C SER A 88 11.29 12.46 -2.13
N THR A 89 12.41 13.16 -1.92
CA THR A 89 12.50 14.59 -2.21
C THR A 89 12.39 14.91 -3.71
N LYS A 90 12.84 14.00 -4.58
CA LYS A 90 12.80 14.20 -6.05
C LYS A 90 11.53 13.72 -6.71
N ARG A 91 10.91 12.66 -6.18
CA ARG A 91 9.81 11.94 -6.84
C ARG A 91 8.55 11.80 -5.99
N MET A 92 8.54 12.32 -4.76
CA MET A 92 7.48 12.18 -3.77
C MET A 92 7.21 10.72 -3.36
N TYR A 93 8.08 9.80 -3.70
CA TYR A 93 8.09 8.38 -3.33
C TYR A 93 9.52 7.96 -2.96
N PRO A 94 9.67 6.96 -2.09
CA PRO A 94 8.66 6.09 -1.47
C PRO A 94 7.87 6.78 -0.35
N ASP A 95 6.66 6.28 -0.09
CA ASP A 95 5.97 6.50 1.19
C ASP A 95 6.77 5.81 2.30
N ILE A 96 6.84 6.44 3.48
CA ILE A 96 7.60 5.92 4.61
C ILE A 96 6.65 5.38 5.68
N VAL A 97 6.86 4.14 6.11
CA VAL A 97 6.10 3.50 7.18
C VAL A 97 7.02 3.01 8.30
N SER A 98 6.55 3.00 9.53
CA SER A 98 7.29 2.50 10.68
C SER A 98 6.88 1.08 11.01
N TYR A 99 7.81 0.14 10.90
CA TYR A 99 7.63 -1.25 11.33
C TYR A 99 7.20 -1.33 12.80
N ASP A 100 8.01 -0.69 13.67
CA ASP A 100 7.80 -0.74 15.12
C ASP A 100 6.44 -0.18 15.53
N LYS A 101 5.99 0.89 14.86
CA LYS A 101 4.68 1.49 15.16
C LYS A 101 3.52 0.63 14.68
N ILE A 102 3.64 0.03 13.51
CA ILE A 102 2.62 -0.89 12.98
C ILE A 102 2.49 -2.09 13.93
N VAL A 103 3.60 -2.73 14.31
CA VAL A 103 3.59 -3.87 15.23
C VAL A 103 2.99 -3.48 16.59
N ALA A 104 3.36 -2.32 17.14
CA ALA A 104 2.82 -1.84 18.41
C ALA A 104 1.30 -1.61 18.37
N LEU A 105 0.74 -1.24 17.21
CA LEU A 105 -0.69 -0.96 17.06
C LEU A 105 -1.51 -2.19 16.70
N THR A 106 -0.93 -3.14 15.96
CA THR A 106 -1.69 -4.24 15.34
C THR A 106 -1.21 -5.63 15.73
N GLY A 107 -0.17 -5.72 16.60
CA GLY A 107 0.42 -6.97 17.04
C GLY A 107 1.40 -7.61 16.05
N SER A 108 1.27 -7.35 14.75
CA SER A 108 2.14 -7.90 13.71
C SER A 108 2.41 -6.88 12.60
N PHE A 109 3.52 -7.04 11.87
CA PHE A 109 3.79 -6.18 10.73
C PHE A 109 2.88 -6.53 9.56
N LYS A 110 2.25 -5.51 9.01
CA LYS A 110 1.37 -5.60 7.84
C LYS A 110 1.83 -4.58 6.82
N ALA A 111 2.24 -5.06 5.64
CA ALA A 111 2.58 -4.16 4.55
C ALA A 111 1.32 -3.43 4.05
N PRO A 112 1.39 -2.11 3.84
CA PRO A 112 0.28 -1.39 3.22
C PRO A 112 0.11 -1.82 1.76
N MET A 113 -1.13 -1.85 1.30
CA MET A 113 -1.49 -2.12 -0.09
C MET A 113 -2.15 -0.91 -0.74
N GLY A 114 -1.90 -0.72 -2.02
CA GLY A 114 -2.50 0.35 -2.79
C GLY A 114 -2.26 1.74 -2.19
N CYS A 115 -3.34 2.48 -1.95
CA CYS A 115 -3.31 3.83 -1.40
C CYS A 115 -3.23 3.87 0.13
N ARG A 116 -2.41 3.00 0.77
CA ARG A 116 -2.24 2.92 2.25
C ARG A 116 -3.32 2.13 2.97
N SER A 117 -3.99 1.21 2.29
CA SER A 117 -4.87 0.26 2.96
C SER A 117 -4.04 -0.80 3.69
N PHE A 118 -4.39 -1.03 4.94
CA PHE A 118 -3.84 -2.14 5.71
C PHE A 118 -4.90 -3.23 5.78
N LEU A 119 -4.62 -4.38 5.17
CA LEU A 119 -5.50 -5.53 5.33
C LEU A 119 -5.45 -5.99 6.77
N GLN A 120 -6.61 -6.12 7.40
CA GLN A 120 -6.70 -6.69 8.74
C GLN A 120 -6.19 -8.14 8.70
N GLY A 121 -5.41 -8.50 9.72
CA GLY A 121 -5.09 -9.90 9.96
C GLY A 121 -6.35 -10.64 10.39
N TRP A 122 -6.40 -11.92 10.10
CA TRP A 122 -7.35 -12.84 10.72
C TRP A 122 -6.56 -13.99 11.38
N ALA A 123 -7.15 -14.60 12.35
CA ALA A 123 -6.56 -15.76 13.00
C ALA A 123 -7.20 -17.03 12.44
N ASP A 124 -6.37 -18.07 12.26
CA ASP A 124 -6.85 -19.40 11.91
C ASP A 124 -7.61 -20.07 13.09
N GLU A 125 -8.10 -21.26 12.88
CA GLU A 125 -8.83 -22.03 13.90
C GLU A 125 -8.01 -22.32 15.18
N ASN A 126 -6.68 -22.19 15.10
CA ASN A 126 -5.76 -22.38 16.21
C ASN A 126 -5.34 -21.06 16.87
N GLY A 127 -5.85 -19.93 16.40
CA GLY A 127 -5.52 -18.61 16.91
C GLY A 127 -4.21 -18.03 16.37
N ASN A 128 -3.61 -18.62 15.33
CA ASN A 128 -2.41 -18.09 14.71
C ASN A 128 -2.75 -16.98 13.70
N ASP A 129 -1.97 -15.90 13.71
CA ASP A 129 -2.11 -14.82 12.73
C ASP A 129 -1.79 -15.33 11.32
N VAL A 130 -2.77 -15.19 10.41
CA VAL A 130 -2.57 -15.47 8.98
C VAL A 130 -2.21 -14.19 8.27
N VAL A 131 -0.99 -14.13 7.74
CA VAL A 131 -0.42 -12.96 7.06
C VAL A 131 -0.36 -13.10 5.55
N ASP A 132 -0.44 -14.32 5.03
CA ASP A 132 -0.39 -14.62 3.60
C ASP A 132 -1.78 -14.83 2.99
N GLY A 133 -1.87 -14.72 1.67
CA GLY A 133 -3.10 -14.98 0.92
C GLY A 133 -4.23 -13.99 1.16
N ARG A 134 -3.97 -12.85 1.81
CA ARG A 134 -4.96 -11.80 2.04
C ARG A 134 -5.14 -10.99 0.77
N MET A 135 -6.39 -10.68 0.46
CA MET A 135 -6.75 -9.87 -0.72
C MET A 135 -7.95 -8.98 -0.44
N ASN A 136 -8.08 -7.90 -1.18
CA ASN A 136 -9.33 -7.15 -1.25
C ASN A 136 -10.29 -7.87 -2.21
N LEU A 137 -11.47 -8.20 -1.74
CA LEU A 137 -12.51 -8.81 -2.58
C LEU A 137 -13.09 -7.83 -3.59
N GLY A 138 -13.23 -6.58 -3.19
CA GLY A 138 -13.77 -5.53 -4.04
C GLY A 138 -13.97 -4.24 -3.26
N VAL A 139 -14.46 -3.22 -3.95
CA VAL A 139 -14.79 -1.92 -3.38
C VAL A 139 -16.22 -1.57 -3.74
N VAL A 140 -17.06 -1.39 -2.72
CA VAL A 140 -18.41 -0.86 -2.87
C VAL A 140 -18.53 0.43 -2.08
N THR A 141 -18.95 1.49 -2.74
CA THR A 141 -19.05 2.82 -2.12
C THR A 141 -20.45 3.06 -1.56
N LEU A 142 -20.52 3.38 -0.27
CA LEU A 142 -21.76 3.82 0.38
C LEU A 142 -21.88 5.34 0.29
N ASN A 143 -22.97 5.83 -0.34
CA ASN A 143 -23.25 7.26 -0.47
C ASN A 143 -23.96 7.78 0.79
N LEU A 144 -23.18 8.11 1.83
CA LEU A 144 -23.71 8.66 3.09
C LEU A 144 -24.45 10.00 2.92
N PRO A 145 -23.97 10.96 2.11
CA PRO A 145 -24.71 12.20 1.85
C PRO A 145 -26.13 11.95 1.32
N ARG A 146 -26.29 10.98 0.41
CA ARG A 146 -27.61 10.62 -0.11
C ARG A 146 -28.53 10.06 0.98
N ILE A 147 -28.03 9.18 1.83
CA ILE A 147 -28.79 8.64 2.98
C ILE A 147 -29.24 9.77 3.91
N ALA A 148 -28.35 10.74 4.19
CA ALA A 148 -28.68 11.89 5.01
C ALA A 148 -29.77 12.76 4.40
N LEU A 149 -29.73 13.01 3.08
CA LEU A 149 -30.77 13.75 2.37
C LEU A 149 -32.12 13.01 2.35
N GLU A 150 -32.11 11.71 2.10
CA GLU A 150 -33.31 10.86 2.10
C GLU A 150 -33.95 10.75 3.49
N SER A 151 -33.15 10.83 4.55
CA SER A 151 -33.65 10.81 5.93
C SER A 151 -34.35 12.12 6.35
N LYS A 152 -34.13 13.22 5.65
CA LYS A 152 -34.75 14.54 5.92
C LYS A 152 -34.59 15.02 7.38
N GLY A 153 -33.42 14.71 8.00
CA GLY A 153 -33.13 15.08 9.38
C GLY A 153 -33.62 14.09 10.44
N ASP A 154 -34.37 13.06 10.06
CA ASP A 154 -34.79 11.99 10.96
C ASP A 154 -33.63 10.99 11.18
N LYS A 155 -33.10 10.97 12.41
CA LYS A 155 -31.99 10.09 12.79
C LYS A 155 -32.35 8.60 12.74
N SER A 156 -33.59 8.26 13.14
CA SER A 156 -34.05 6.86 13.14
C SER A 156 -34.11 6.34 11.70
N LYS A 157 -34.69 7.14 10.81
CA LYS A 157 -34.76 6.84 9.37
C LYS A 157 -33.37 6.79 8.72
N PHE A 158 -32.43 7.65 9.15
CA PHE A 158 -31.06 7.60 8.67
C PHE A 158 -30.42 6.23 8.97
N TRP A 159 -30.49 5.77 10.20
CA TRP A 159 -29.90 4.50 10.59
C TRP A 159 -30.61 3.30 9.95
N GLN A 160 -31.93 3.36 9.77
CA GLN A 160 -32.65 2.34 9.03
C GLN A 160 -32.11 2.22 7.59
N LEU A 161 -32.05 3.33 6.84
CA LEU A 161 -31.55 3.36 5.48
C LEU A 161 -30.07 2.94 5.41
N PHE A 162 -29.26 3.34 6.41
CA PHE A 162 -27.87 2.93 6.50
C PHE A 162 -27.74 1.41 6.60
N HIS A 163 -28.46 0.77 7.51
CA HIS A 163 -28.41 -0.69 7.70
C HIS A 163 -28.93 -1.45 6.48
N GLU A 164 -30.01 -0.98 5.85
CA GLU A 164 -30.51 -1.56 4.61
C GLU A 164 -29.44 -1.54 3.49
N ARG A 165 -28.78 -0.40 3.29
CA ARG A 165 -27.72 -0.27 2.28
C ARG A 165 -26.46 -1.07 2.64
N MET A 166 -26.11 -1.15 3.91
CA MET A 166 -25.00 -2.00 4.37
C MET A 166 -25.26 -3.48 4.11
N SER A 167 -26.49 -3.95 4.27
CA SER A 167 -26.85 -5.33 3.92
C SER A 167 -26.67 -5.58 2.42
N VAL A 168 -27.18 -4.69 1.58
CA VAL A 168 -27.01 -4.80 0.11
C VAL A 168 -25.50 -4.78 -0.29
N MET A 169 -24.70 -3.91 0.37
CA MET A 169 -23.25 -3.88 0.14
C MET A 169 -22.58 -5.21 0.50
N LYS A 170 -22.95 -5.79 1.64
CA LYS A 170 -22.42 -7.09 2.07
C LYS A 170 -22.74 -8.16 1.02
N ASP A 171 -23.99 -8.22 0.58
CA ASP A 171 -24.42 -9.19 -0.41
C ASP A 171 -23.66 -9.01 -1.74
N ALA A 172 -23.46 -7.76 -2.19
CA ALA A 172 -22.71 -7.45 -3.40
C ALA A 172 -21.20 -7.79 -3.32
N LEU A 173 -20.61 -7.88 -2.11
CA LEU A 173 -19.22 -8.25 -1.92
C LEU A 173 -19.02 -9.77 -1.81
N VAL A 174 -20.06 -10.51 -1.44
CA VAL A 174 -19.99 -11.97 -1.23
C VAL A 174 -20.42 -12.75 -2.48
N TYR A 175 -21.16 -12.11 -3.40
CA TYR A 175 -21.64 -12.73 -4.64
C TYR A 175 -20.57 -12.74 -5.71
#